data_d12a524d51487132cf813c7cfd994f3c
#
_entry.id   d12a524d51487132cf813c7cfd994f3c
#
_cell.length_a   1.000
_cell.length_b   1.000
_cell.length_c   1.000
_cell.angle_alpha   90.00
_cell.angle_beta   90.00
_cell.angle_gamma   90.00
#
_symmetry.space_group_name_H-M   'P 1'
#
loop_
_entity.id
_entity.type
_entity.pdbx_description
1 polymer ?
#
loop_
_entity_poly.entity_id
_entity_poly.type
_entity_poly.pdbx_seq_one_letter_code
_entity_poly.pdbx_strand_id
1 'polypeptide(L)' 'MKILVTGAAGFIGMHVSRLLLERGEKVVGIDNLNDYYDPQLKLARLECLKPYANFRFVRMD' A
#
# COMPACT_ATOMS: atom_id res chain seq x y z
N MET A 1 15.68 -1.17 -5.54
CA MET A 1 15.33 0.25 -5.46
C MET A 1 14.20 0.44 -4.47
N LYS A 2 14.22 1.54 -3.75
CA LYS A 2 13.16 1.86 -2.80
C LYS A 2 12.18 2.84 -3.43
N ILE A 3 10.90 2.47 -3.46
CA ILE A 3 9.88 3.24 -4.16
C ILE A 3 8.80 3.69 -3.16
N LEU A 4 8.44 4.96 -3.23
CA LEU A 4 7.39 5.52 -2.41
C LEU A 4 6.08 5.54 -3.19
N VAL A 5 5.03 4.96 -2.63
CA VAL A 5 3.71 4.95 -3.26
C VAL A 5 2.72 5.68 -2.36
N THR A 6 2.18 6.79 -2.83
CA THR A 6 1.12 7.50 -2.11
C THR A 6 -0.23 6.90 -2.46
N GLY A 7 -1.16 6.91 -1.51
CA GLY A 7 -2.47 6.28 -1.71
C GLY A 7 -2.39 4.76 -1.77
N ALA A 8 -1.45 4.16 -1.02
CA ALA A 8 -1.19 2.72 -1.11
C ALA A 8 -2.39 1.87 -0.72
N ALA A 9 -3.28 2.39 0.13
CA ALA A 9 -4.49 1.67 0.53
C ALA A 9 -5.64 1.85 -0.47
N GLY A 10 -5.47 2.68 -1.48
CA GLY A 10 -6.43 2.83 -2.56
C GLY A 10 -6.31 1.70 -3.56
N PHE A 11 -7.29 1.59 -4.46
CA PHE A 11 -7.32 0.48 -5.41
C PHE A 11 -6.11 0.48 -6.34
N ILE A 12 -5.82 1.62 -6.95
CA ILE A 12 -4.70 1.73 -7.89
C ILE A 12 -3.38 1.65 -7.16
N GLY A 13 -3.26 2.33 -6.02
CA GLY A 13 -2.02 2.32 -5.23
C GLY A 13 -1.65 0.93 -4.75
N MET A 14 -2.63 0.16 -4.29
CA MET A 14 -2.40 -1.22 -3.87
C MET A 14 -1.93 -2.09 -5.03
N HIS A 15 -2.55 -1.92 -6.20
CA HIS A 15 -2.19 -2.70 -7.38
C HIS A 15 -0.76 -2.41 -7.83
N VAL A 16 -0.39 -1.12 -7.88
CA VAL A 16 0.96 -0.70 -8.25
C VAL A 16 1.97 -1.23 -7.25
N SER A 17 1.66 -1.10 -5.95
CA SER A 17 2.55 -1.58 -4.89
C SER A 17 2.80 -3.08 -5.03
N ARG A 18 1.75 -3.85 -5.27
CA ARG A 18 1.90 -5.30 -5.41
C ARG A 18 2.77 -5.67 -6.60
N LEU A 19 2.57 -5.01 -7.74
CA LEU A 19 3.40 -5.28 -8.91
C LEU A 19 4.87 -4.99 -8.65
N LEU A 20 5.16 -3.90 -7.97
CA LEU A 20 6.53 -3.54 -7.62
C LEU A 20 7.14 -4.53 -6.65
N LEU A 21 6.37 -4.95 -5.66
CA LEU A 21 6.84 -5.92 -4.66
C LEU A 21 7.15 -7.28 -5.31
N GLU A 22 6.31 -7.70 -6.25
CA GLU A 22 6.54 -8.96 -6.96
C GLU A 22 7.78 -8.90 -7.85
N ARG A 23 8.19 -7.70 -8.25
CA ARG A 23 9.42 -7.50 -9.02
C ARG A 23 10.65 -7.41 -8.12
N GLY A 24 10.49 -7.53 -6.81
CA GLY A 24 11.61 -7.46 -5.87
C GLY A 24 11.98 -6.07 -5.41
N GLU A 25 11.19 -5.06 -5.75
CA GLU A 25 11.45 -3.70 -5.32
C GLU A 25 11.03 -3.52 -3.86
N LYS A 26 11.66 -2.58 -3.16
CA LYS A 26 11.21 -2.18 -1.82
C LYS A 26 10.18 -1.08 -1.96
N VAL A 27 9.03 -1.24 -1.31
CA VAL A 27 7.94 -0.27 -1.41
C VAL A 27 7.59 0.28 -0.04
N VAL A 28 7.56 1.61 0.07
CA VAL A 28 7.00 2.30 1.23
C VAL A 28 5.68 2.90 0.79
N GLY A 29 4.58 2.37 1.33
CA GLY A 29 3.25 2.86 1.01
C GLY A 29 2.77 3.88 2.02
N ILE A 30 2.21 4.98 1.56
CA ILE A 30 1.68 6.04 2.40
C ILE A 30 0.21 6.23 2.09
N ASP A 31 -0.61 6.29 3.13
CA ASP A 31 -2.03 6.59 2.99
C ASP A 31 -2.54 7.17 4.30
N ASN A 32 -3.50 8.06 4.22
CA ASN A 32 -4.10 8.63 5.42
C ASN A 32 -5.29 7.81 5.92
N LEU A 33 -5.74 6.83 5.15
CA LEU A 33 -6.87 5.97 5.50
C LEU A 33 -8.14 6.76 5.81
N ASN A 34 -8.34 7.86 5.09
CA ASN A 34 -9.49 8.73 5.37
C ASN A 34 -10.81 8.04 4.95
N ASP A 35 -11.93 8.64 5.34
CA ASP A 35 -13.25 8.00 5.32
C ASP A 35 -14.04 8.21 4.04
N TYR A 36 -13.42 8.65 2.96
CA TYR A 36 -14.14 8.81 1.70
C TYR A 36 -14.74 7.52 1.22
N TYR A 37 -14.08 6.40 1.54
CA TYR A 37 -14.55 5.07 1.22
C TYR A 37 -14.66 4.28 2.51
N ASP A 38 -15.14 3.06 2.41
CA ASP A 38 -15.19 2.15 3.53
C ASP A 38 -13.75 1.91 4.06
N PRO A 39 -13.45 2.31 5.31
CA PRO A 39 -12.12 2.09 5.86
C PRO A 39 -11.72 0.61 5.91
N GLN A 40 -12.71 -0.27 6.08
CA GLN A 40 -12.43 -1.71 6.11
C GLN A 40 -11.94 -2.21 4.77
N LEU A 41 -12.42 -1.62 3.67
CA LEU A 41 -11.94 -1.98 2.34
C LEU A 41 -10.47 -1.60 2.17
N LYS A 42 -10.08 -0.44 2.67
CA LYS A 42 -8.68 -0.03 2.62
C LYS A 42 -7.79 -0.93 3.47
N LEU A 43 -8.27 -1.31 4.64
CA LEU A 43 -7.52 -2.23 5.51
C LEU A 43 -7.36 -3.60 4.85
N ALA A 44 -8.40 -4.08 4.17
CA ALA A 44 -8.33 -5.35 3.46
C ALA A 44 -7.27 -5.29 2.35
N ARG A 45 -7.17 -4.17 1.65
CA ARG A 45 -6.15 -3.98 0.61
C ARG A 45 -4.74 -4.01 1.20
N LEU A 46 -4.54 -3.39 2.36
CA LEU A 46 -3.25 -3.42 3.04
C LEU A 46 -2.87 -4.84 3.47
N GLU A 47 -3.87 -5.63 3.88
CA GLU A 47 -3.62 -7.02 4.24
C GLU A 47 -3.05 -7.81 3.06
N CYS A 48 -3.41 -7.48 1.84
CA CYS A 48 -2.85 -8.12 0.65
C CYS A 48 -1.37 -7.80 0.46
N LEU A 49 -0.88 -6.70 1.03
CA LEU A 49 0.52 -6.28 0.90
C LEU A 49 1.39 -6.72 2.06
N LYS A 50 0.80 -7.00 3.22
CA LYS A 50 1.55 -7.37 4.42
C LYS A 50 2.45 -8.59 4.27
N PRO A 51 2.06 -9.63 3.51
CA PRO A 51 2.94 -10.79 3.36
C PRO A 51 4.29 -10.49 2.69
N TYR A 52 4.39 -9.36 1.99
CA TYR A 52 5.63 -9.01 1.32
C TYR A 52 6.62 -8.41 2.31
N ALA A 53 7.75 -9.09 2.51
CA ALA A 53 8.77 -8.64 3.47
C ALA A 53 9.39 -7.29 3.09
N ASN A 54 9.33 -6.93 1.82
CA ASN A 54 9.88 -5.69 1.29
C ASN A 54 8.86 -4.55 1.24
N PHE A 55 7.71 -4.72 1.89
CA PHE A 55 6.69 -3.68 1.98
C PHE A 55 6.66 -3.06 3.38
N ARG A 56 6.57 -1.74 3.41
CA ARG A 56 6.38 -1.00 4.66
C ARG A 56 5.23 0.00 4.46
N PHE A 57 4.32 0.03 5.41
CA PHE A 57 3.20 0.97 5.37
C PHE A 57 3.38 2.06 6.42
N VAL A 58 3.15 3.31 6.01
CA VAL A 58 3.17 4.46 6.91
C VAL A 58 1.83 5.20 6.77
N ARG A 59 1.12 5.33 7.88
CA ARG A 59 -0.11 6.12 7.90
C ARG A 59 0.25 7.58 8.07
N MET A 60 -0.10 8.39 7.08
CA MET A 60 0.28 9.80 7.07
C MET A 60 -0.76 10.60 6.31
N ASP A 61 -1.13 11.74 6.86
CA ASP A 61 -2.04 12.66 6.20
C ASP A 61 -1.34 13.45 5.10
#